data_ad40befbb5dc428ca0462551ee869e72
#
_entry.id   ad40befbb5dc428ca0462551ee869e72
#
_cell.length_a   1.000
_cell.length_b   1.000
_cell.length_c   1.000
_cell.angle_alpha   90.00
_cell.angle_beta   90.00
_cell.angle_gamma   90.00
#
_symmetry.space_group_name_H-M   'P 1'
#
loop_
_entity.id
_entity.type
_entity.pdbx_description
1 polymer ?
#
loop_
_entity_poly.entity_id
_entity_poly.type
_entity_poly.pdbx_seq_one_letter_code
_entity_poly.pdbx_strand_id
1 'polypeptide(L)'
;MKKVIYLAAGRAKLNYPNVIYNDYKENRDLVCDMMDVDLGDYDILIATPPCNYYSRANCRRETSTYAQVTKHLLPDIIDKFIQTGKPFIVENVRNAPLFQKLGLYNKSCLIYTYGRHTYWTNCLFDMSHIPQEFDFRQIPGYGCVRLKSYVQGGKNVNDVLDYFIEVVLSQK
;
A
#
# COMPACT_ATOMS: atom_id res chain seq x y z
N MET A 1 -5.76 -7.48 -22.48
CA MET A 1 -5.96 -7.54 -21.02
C MET A 1 -5.09 -6.44 -20.41
N LYS A 2 -5.62 -5.58 -19.53
CA LYS A 2 -4.84 -4.51 -18.89
C LYS A 2 -3.67 -5.10 -18.10
N LYS A 3 -2.53 -4.41 -18.14
CA LYS A 3 -1.30 -4.81 -17.47
C LYS A 3 -1.16 -4.06 -16.15
N VAL A 4 -0.98 -4.76 -15.06
CA VAL A 4 -0.86 -4.20 -13.70
C VAL A 4 0.58 -4.30 -13.24
N ILE A 5 1.11 -3.22 -12.63
CA ILE A 5 2.37 -3.27 -11.86
C ILE A 5 2.06 -3.19 -10.37
N TYR A 6 2.69 -4.04 -9.57
CA TYR A 6 2.63 -3.99 -8.11
C TYR A 6 4.02 -3.77 -7.54
N LEU A 7 4.30 -2.54 -7.10
CA LEU A 7 5.57 -2.09 -6.56
C LEU A 7 5.68 -2.36 -5.06
N ALA A 8 6.87 -2.74 -4.61
CA ALA A 8 7.18 -3.12 -3.25
C ALA A 8 6.22 -4.21 -2.71
N ALA A 9 5.90 -5.18 -3.55
CA ALA A 9 4.86 -6.17 -3.34
C ALA A 9 5.16 -7.17 -2.21
N GLY A 10 6.39 -7.25 -1.72
CA GLY A 10 6.79 -8.20 -0.68
C GLY A 10 6.48 -9.64 -1.09
N ARG A 11 5.59 -10.32 -0.34
CA ARG A 11 5.11 -11.67 -0.63
C ARG A 11 3.67 -11.69 -1.14
N ALA A 12 3.09 -10.53 -1.43
CA ALA A 12 1.71 -10.44 -1.89
C ALA A 12 1.52 -11.19 -3.22
N LYS A 13 0.33 -11.71 -3.40
CA LYS A 13 -0.14 -12.32 -4.65
C LYS A 13 -1.61 -11.95 -4.82
N LEU A 14 -1.93 -11.28 -5.91
CA LEU A 14 -3.28 -10.89 -6.28
C LEU A 14 -3.94 -11.98 -7.16
N ASN A 15 -5.25 -11.96 -7.22
CA ASN A 15 -6.03 -12.92 -8.02
C ASN A 15 -6.03 -12.55 -9.51
N TYR A 16 -5.74 -11.29 -9.86
CA TYR A 16 -5.67 -10.86 -11.26
C TYR A 16 -4.46 -11.48 -11.97
N PRO A 17 -4.62 -12.08 -13.16
CA PRO A 17 -3.57 -12.90 -13.78
C PRO A 17 -2.45 -12.10 -14.43
N ASN A 18 -2.68 -10.83 -14.82
CA ASN A 18 -1.70 -10.01 -15.55
C ASN A 18 -1.06 -8.96 -14.65
N VAL A 19 -0.47 -9.41 -13.53
CA VAL A 19 0.26 -8.57 -12.57
C VAL A 19 1.74 -8.86 -12.68
N ILE A 20 2.53 -7.81 -12.83
CA ILE A 20 3.98 -7.83 -12.70
C ILE A 20 4.33 -7.35 -11.29
N TYR A 21 5.11 -8.12 -10.56
CA TYR A 21 5.49 -7.83 -9.18
C TYR A 21 6.92 -7.30 -9.12
N ASN A 22 7.09 -6.15 -8.44
CA ASN A 22 8.40 -5.60 -8.13
C ASN A 22 8.69 -5.67 -6.63
N ASP A 23 9.91 -6.01 -6.28
CA ASP A 23 10.48 -5.88 -4.94
C ASP A 23 12.01 -5.91 -5.03
N TYR A 24 12.72 -5.50 -3.96
CA TYR A 24 14.17 -5.69 -3.86
C TYR A 24 14.59 -7.15 -3.68
N LYS A 25 13.66 -8.02 -3.28
CA LYS A 25 13.93 -9.42 -2.99
C LYS A 25 13.92 -10.24 -4.26
N GLU A 26 14.83 -11.21 -4.32
CA GLU A 26 14.83 -12.28 -5.32
C GLU A 26 13.45 -12.98 -5.36
N ASN A 27 13.12 -13.59 -6.49
CA ASN A 27 11.84 -14.25 -6.79
C ASN A 27 10.65 -13.31 -7.06
N ARG A 28 10.93 -12.14 -7.61
CA ARG A 28 9.93 -11.25 -8.21
C ARG A 28 10.23 -11.02 -9.68
N ASP A 29 9.22 -10.57 -10.43
CA ASP A 29 9.36 -10.34 -11.87
C ASP A 29 10.36 -9.22 -12.15
N LEU A 30 10.37 -8.18 -11.30
CA LEU A 30 11.32 -7.08 -11.35
C LEU A 30 12.02 -6.95 -9.98
N VAL A 31 13.34 -7.08 -9.98
CA VAL A 31 14.20 -6.96 -8.78
C VAL A 31 15.01 -5.67 -8.90
N CYS A 32 14.41 -4.55 -8.46
CA CYS A 32 15.02 -3.22 -8.47
C CYS A 32 14.32 -2.28 -7.51
N ASP A 33 14.86 -1.06 -7.36
CA ASP A 33 14.18 0.00 -6.63
C ASP A 33 12.83 0.31 -7.30
N MET A 34 11.77 0.38 -6.51
CA MET A 34 10.44 0.71 -7.02
C MET A 34 10.39 2.09 -7.67
N MET A 35 11.29 2.99 -7.30
CA MET A 35 11.39 4.32 -7.89
C MET A 35 12.04 4.31 -9.28
N ASP A 36 12.81 3.26 -9.61
CA ASP A 36 13.48 3.11 -10.91
C ASP A 36 12.60 2.39 -11.94
N VAL A 37 11.47 1.82 -11.53
CA VAL A 37 10.57 1.13 -12.46
C VAL A 37 9.95 2.11 -13.44
N ASP A 38 10.09 1.84 -14.75
CA ASP A 38 9.34 2.55 -15.79
C ASP A 38 7.86 2.14 -15.76
N LEU A 39 6.99 3.13 -15.64
CA LEU A 39 5.54 2.94 -15.54
C LEU A 39 4.81 3.06 -16.89
N GLY A 40 5.54 3.33 -17.97
CA GLY A 40 4.97 3.57 -19.30
C GLY A 40 4.10 2.43 -19.80
N ASP A 41 4.54 1.20 -19.60
CA ASP A 41 3.92 -0.01 -20.15
C ASP A 41 2.76 -0.59 -19.33
N TYR A 42 2.39 0.03 -18.21
CA TYR A 42 1.35 -0.47 -17.31
C TYR A 42 0.09 0.38 -17.36
N ASP A 43 -1.07 -0.26 -17.24
CA ASP A 43 -2.38 0.39 -17.26
C ASP A 43 -2.89 0.72 -15.85
N ILE A 44 -2.49 -0.05 -14.84
CA ILE A 44 -2.92 0.07 -13.44
C ILE A 44 -1.69 -0.02 -12.55
N LEU A 45 -1.59 0.91 -11.59
CA LEU A 45 -0.42 1.06 -10.72
C LEU A 45 -0.80 0.77 -9.27
N ILE A 46 -0.06 -0.14 -8.63
CA ILE A 46 -0.25 -0.52 -7.23
C ILE A 46 1.09 -0.40 -6.51
N ALA A 47 1.09 0.13 -5.27
CA ALA A 47 2.27 0.13 -4.43
C ALA A 47 1.94 -0.06 -2.95
N THR A 48 2.78 -0.81 -2.25
CA THR A 48 2.76 -0.95 -0.78
C THR A 48 4.15 -0.67 -0.21
N PRO A 49 4.59 0.61 -0.24
CA PRO A 49 5.93 1.00 0.19
C PRO A 49 6.17 0.66 1.65
N PRO A 50 7.44 0.51 2.09
CA PRO A 50 7.79 0.13 3.45
C PRO A 50 7.09 0.98 4.50
N CYS A 51 6.40 0.32 5.45
CA CYS A 51 5.64 0.99 6.51
C CYS A 51 6.44 1.25 7.79
N ASN A 52 7.74 0.91 7.85
CA ASN A 52 8.54 0.94 9.06
C ASN A 52 8.58 2.31 9.74
N TYR A 53 8.66 3.40 8.99
CA TYR A 53 8.62 4.75 9.55
C TYR A 53 7.21 5.11 10.05
N TYR A 54 6.17 4.69 9.35
CA TYR A 54 4.79 5.06 9.61
C TYR A 54 4.11 4.18 10.66
N SER A 55 4.60 2.95 10.88
CA SER A 55 3.98 2.00 11.80
C SER A 55 4.03 2.49 13.24
N ARG A 56 2.89 2.50 13.93
CA ARG A 56 2.81 2.76 15.37
C ARG A 56 3.53 1.71 16.21
N ALA A 57 3.68 0.49 15.68
CA ALA A 57 4.42 -0.58 16.34
C ALA A 57 5.94 -0.35 16.35
N ASN A 58 6.45 0.54 15.49
CA ASN A 58 7.87 0.87 15.47
C ASN A 58 8.17 2.08 16.40
N CYS A 59 8.44 1.79 17.66
CA CYS A 59 8.87 2.81 18.63
C CYS A 59 10.26 3.42 18.33
N ARG A 60 11.06 2.76 17.48
CA ARG A 60 12.41 3.20 17.08
C ARG A 60 12.43 3.89 15.71
N ARG A 61 11.29 4.38 15.21
CA ARG A 61 11.21 4.97 13.86
C ARG A 61 12.23 6.10 13.63
N GLU A 62 12.49 6.92 14.65
CA GLU A 62 13.40 8.07 14.54
C GLU A 62 14.88 7.67 14.58
N THR A 63 15.21 6.50 15.13
CA THR A 63 16.59 6.01 15.28
C THR A 63 16.92 4.84 14.35
N SER A 64 15.92 4.23 13.73
CA SER A 64 16.11 3.13 12.79
C SER A 64 16.61 3.65 11.45
N THR A 65 17.82 3.29 11.06
CA THR A 65 18.39 3.65 9.75
C THR A 65 17.46 3.26 8.61
N TYR A 66 16.92 2.04 8.63
CA TYR A 66 15.99 1.57 7.60
C TYR A 66 14.71 2.43 7.52
N ALA A 67 14.11 2.77 8.68
CA ALA A 67 12.94 3.62 8.70
C ALA A 67 13.24 5.03 8.15
N GLN A 68 14.40 5.59 8.49
CA GLN A 68 14.80 6.92 8.03
C GLN A 68 15.10 6.96 6.53
N VAL A 69 15.77 5.94 5.97
CA VAL A 69 16.08 5.90 4.55
C VAL A 69 14.87 5.56 3.68
N THR A 70 13.84 4.93 4.23
CA THR A 70 12.62 4.53 3.46
C THR A 70 11.43 5.45 3.67
N LYS A 71 11.49 6.42 4.59
CA LYS A 71 10.35 7.30 4.92
C LYS A 71 9.84 8.14 3.75
N HIS A 72 10.71 8.47 2.80
CA HIS A 72 10.36 9.28 1.63
C HIS A 72 9.60 8.48 0.56
N LEU A 73 9.72 7.15 0.55
CA LEU A 73 9.16 6.31 -0.50
C LEU A 73 7.63 6.42 -0.61
N LEU A 74 6.92 6.60 0.51
CA LEU A 74 5.46 6.74 0.46
C LEU A 74 5.02 8.04 -0.22
N PRO A 75 5.48 9.25 0.18
CA PRO A 75 5.11 10.48 -0.54
C PRO A 75 5.60 10.49 -1.98
N ASP A 76 6.80 9.98 -2.25
CA ASP A 76 7.41 10.03 -3.58
C ASP A 76 6.69 9.12 -4.58
N ILE A 77 6.28 7.91 -4.16
CA ILE A 77 5.52 7.02 -5.04
C ILE A 77 4.11 7.54 -5.32
N ILE A 78 3.46 8.17 -4.35
CA ILE A 78 2.16 8.82 -4.57
C ILE A 78 2.32 9.91 -5.65
N ASP A 79 3.32 10.78 -5.52
CA ASP A 79 3.57 11.85 -6.50
C ASP A 79 3.93 11.28 -7.88
N LYS A 80 4.78 10.26 -7.94
CA LYS A 80 5.13 9.56 -9.18
C LYS A 80 3.88 9.01 -9.88
N PHE A 81 2.95 8.40 -9.13
CA PHE A 81 1.72 7.84 -9.68
C PHE A 81 0.75 8.93 -10.15
N ILE A 82 0.57 10.01 -9.37
CA ILE A 82 -0.27 11.16 -9.77
C ILE A 82 0.21 11.71 -11.13
N GLN A 83 1.51 11.85 -11.33
CA GLN A 83 2.08 12.39 -12.56
C GLN A 83 1.79 11.55 -13.81
N THR A 84 1.56 10.24 -13.65
CA THR A 84 1.21 9.36 -14.79
C THR A 84 -0.20 9.58 -15.32
N GLY A 85 -1.11 10.09 -14.51
CA GLY A 85 -2.55 10.16 -14.82
C GLY A 85 -3.26 8.81 -14.92
N LYS A 86 -2.56 7.69 -14.69
CA LYS A 86 -3.10 6.33 -14.76
C LYS A 86 -3.87 5.97 -13.49
N PRO A 87 -4.83 5.05 -13.54
CA PRO A 87 -5.45 4.48 -12.34
C PRO A 87 -4.41 3.93 -11.38
N PHE A 88 -4.46 4.37 -10.12
CA PHE A 88 -3.50 3.91 -9.12
C PHE A 88 -4.11 3.75 -7.73
N ILE A 89 -3.46 2.91 -6.91
CA ILE A 89 -3.67 2.79 -5.48
C ILE A 89 -2.33 2.58 -4.76
N VAL A 90 -2.12 3.36 -3.69
CA VAL A 90 -0.97 3.21 -2.79
C VAL A 90 -1.48 2.91 -1.39
N GLU A 91 -0.96 1.88 -0.75
CA GLU A 91 -1.36 1.47 0.60
C GLU A 91 -0.23 1.71 1.60
N ASN A 92 -0.61 2.09 2.81
CA ASN A 92 0.28 2.05 3.97
C ASN A 92 -0.51 1.90 5.27
N VAL A 93 0.18 1.65 6.39
CA VAL A 93 -0.46 1.52 7.69
C VAL A 93 -1.13 2.83 8.13
N ARG A 94 -2.28 2.72 8.81
CA ARG A 94 -3.03 3.88 9.32
C ARG A 94 -2.24 4.63 10.40
N ASN A 95 -1.84 5.88 10.11
CA ASN A 95 -1.18 6.76 11.07
C ASN A 95 -1.55 8.24 10.82
N ALA A 96 -2.82 8.56 11.04
CA ALA A 96 -3.37 9.87 10.73
C ALA A 96 -2.58 11.07 11.28
N PRO A 97 -2.10 11.09 12.56
CA PRO A 97 -1.33 12.23 13.06
C PRO A 97 -0.01 12.46 12.32
N LEU A 98 0.70 11.39 11.97
CA LEU A 98 1.95 11.51 11.24
C LEU A 98 1.71 11.91 9.78
N PHE A 99 0.67 11.37 9.14
CA PHE A 99 0.28 11.73 7.78
C PHE A 99 -0.10 13.20 7.65
N GLN A 100 -0.83 13.74 8.64
CA GLN A 100 -1.15 15.17 8.70
C GLN A 100 0.12 16.02 8.83
N LYS A 101 1.02 15.65 9.76
CA LYS A 101 2.31 16.35 9.97
C LYS A 101 3.19 16.37 8.71
N LEU A 102 3.17 15.30 7.91
CA LEU A 102 3.95 15.16 6.69
C LEU A 102 3.22 15.62 5.42
N GLY A 103 2.04 16.21 5.55
CA GLY A 103 1.27 16.71 4.41
C GLY A 103 0.71 15.62 3.48
N LEU A 104 0.65 14.36 3.93
CA LEU A 104 0.19 13.24 3.10
C LEU A 104 -1.32 13.31 2.80
N TYR A 105 -2.09 14.11 3.54
CA TYR A 105 -3.49 14.38 3.25
C TYR A 105 -3.70 15.53 2.25
N ASN A 106 -2.64 16.24 1.88
CA ASN A 106 -2.70 17.33 0.90
C ASN A 106 -2.34 16.88 -0.54
N LYS A 107 -2.17 15.58 -0.75
CA LYS A 107 -1.93 15.03 -2.09
C LYS A 107 -3.17 15.17 -2.97
N SER A 108 -2.98 15.41 -4.26
CA SER A 108 -4.06 15.59 -5.25
C SER A 108 -4.71 14.22 -5.61
N CYS A 109 -5.22 13.50 -4.62
CA CYS A 109 -5.87 12.21 -4.79
C CYS A 109 -6.90 11.96 -3.69
N LEU A 110 -7.74 10.94 -3.86
CA LEU A 110 -8.68 10.46 -2.86
C LEU A 110 -7.94 9.65 -1.79
N ILE A 111 -8.45 9.70 -0.55
CA ILE A 111 -7.86 9.00 0.58
C ILE A 111 -8.93 8.19 1.29
N TYR A 112 -8.73 6.89 1.35
CA TYR A 112 -9.61 5.96 2.05
C TYR A 112 -8.90 5.37 3.24
N THR A 113 -9.64 5.11 4.31
CA THR A 113 -9.15 4.36 5.46
C THR A 113 -10.01 3.12 5.65
N TYR A 114 -9.36 1.95 5.65
CA TYR A 114 -10.02 0.68 5.84
C TYR A 114 -9.21 -0.20 6.81
N GLY A 115 -9.83 -0.62 7.89
CA GLY A 115 -9.15 -1.37 8.93
C GLY A 115 -7.95 -0.61 9.52
N ARG A 116 -6.77 -1.22 9.41
CA ARG A 116 -5.49 -0.65 9.88
C ARG A 116 -4.70 0.07 8.80
N HIS A 117 -5.27 0.26 7.62
CA HIS A 117 -4.60 0.76 6.43
C HIS A 117 -5.23 2.04 5.92
N THR A 118 -4.43 2.84 5.23
CA THR A 118 -4.84 4.03 4.49
C THR A 118 -4.42 3.84 3.04
N TYR A 119 -5.29 4.26 2.13
CA TYR A 119 -5.12 4.12 0.69
C TYR A 119 -5.22 5.48 0.02
N TRP A 120 -4.26 5.79 -0.85
CA TRP A 120 -4.25 6.94 -1.74
C TRP A 120 -4.54 6.46 -3.15
N THR A 121 -5.52 7.09 -3.84
CA THR A 121 -5.94 6.67 -5.19
C THR A 121 -6.56 7.82 -5.95
N ASN A 122 -6.56 7.76 -7.28
CA ASN A 122 -7.31 8.68 -8.14
C ASN A 122 -8.64 8.09 -8.62
N CYS A 123 -9.01 6.88 -8.17
CA CYS A 123 -10.26 6.22 -8.54
C CYS A 123 -11.26 6.24 -7.39
N LEU A 124 -12.51 6.59 -7.70
CA LEU A 124 -13.62 6.47 -6.77
C LEU A 124 -14.09 5.01 -6.73
N PHE A 125 -14.12 4.39 -5.54
CA PHE A 125 -14.68 3.06 -5.35
C PHE A 125 -15.27 2.89 -3.95
N ASP A 126 -16.30 2.06 -3.85
CA ASP A 126 -17.00 1.78 -2.60
C ASP A 126 -16.35 0.59 -1.89
N MET A 127 -15.80 0.83 -0.72
CA MET A 127 -15.15 -0.20 0.11
C MET A 127 -16.14 -0.96 1.00
N SER A 128 -17.43 -0.62 1.00
CA SER A 128 -18.44 -1.28 1.85
C SER A 128 -18.65 -2.76 1.51
N HIS A 129 -18.33 -3.15 0.28
CA HIS A 129 -18.43 -4.54 -0.20
C HIS A 129 -17.27 -5.43 0.24
N ILE A 130 -16.20 -4.87 0.80
CA ILE A 130 -15.05 -5.64 1.25
C ILE A 130 -15.30 -6.10 2.69
N PRO A 131 -15.29 -7.41 2.98
CA PRO A 131 -15.55 -7.91 4.33
C PRO A 131 -14.56 -7.33 5.34
N GLN A 132 -15.09 -6.74 6.41
CA GLN A 132 -14.27 -6.26 7.52
C GLN A 132 -14.05 -7.40 8.52
N GLU A 133 -12.93 -8.07 8.44
CA GLU A 133 -12.50 -8.95 9.53
C GLU A 133 -11.79 -8.12 10.60
N PHE A 134 -12.53 -7.74 11.65
CA PHE A 134 -11.96 -7.12 12.85
C PHE A 134 -11.59 -8.19 13.87
N ASP A 135 -10.34 -8.56 13.94
CA ASP A 135 -9.79 -9.22 15.13
C ASP A 135 -8.90 -8.23 15.89
N PHE A 136 -9.52 -7.38 16.71
CA PHE A 136 -8.83 -6.51 17.65
C PHE A 136 -8.78 -7.15 19.02
N ARG A 137 -7.79 -7.95 19.30
CA ARG A 137 -7.40 -8.23 20.67
C ARG A 137 -6.35 -7.20 21.10
N GLN A 138 -6.83 -6.05 21.61
CA GLN A 138 -5.99 -5.25 22.51
C GLN A 138 -5.86 -6.03 23.81
N ILE A 139 -4.69 -6.53 24.10
CA ILE A 139 -4.36 -7.03 25.45
C ILE A 139 -3.88 -5.82 26.24
N PRO A 140 -4.62 -5.36 27.27
CA PRO A 140 -4.20 -4.24 28.10
C PRO A 140 -2.87 -4.57 28.77
N GLY A 141 -1.88 -3.67 28.70
CA GLY A 141 -0.63 -3.77 29.43
C GLY A 141 0.56 -4.39 28.68
N TYR A 142 0.39 -4.89 27.47
CA TYR A 142 1.49 -5.35 26.63
C TYR A 142 1.61 -4.48 25.38
N GLY A 143 2.69 -3.74 25.26
CA GLY A 143 3.08 -3.09 24.02
C GLY A 143 3.19 -4.13 22.91
N CYS A 144 2.59 -3.86 21.77
CA CYS A 144 2.61 -4.61 20.50
C CYS A 144 3.03 -6.08 20.59
N VAL A 145 2.13 -6.94 21.06
CA VAL A 145 2.28 -8.37 20.87
C VAL A 145 2.23 -8.64 19.37
N ARG A 146 3.27 -9.25 18.81
CA ARG A 146 3.24 -9.81 17.45
C ARG A 146 2.23 -10.96 17.44
N LEU A 147 0.96 -10.61 17.30
CA LEU A 147 -0.07 -11.63 17.08
C LEU A 147 0.17 -12.26 15.69
N LYS A 148 -0.06 -13.57 15.60
CA LYS A 148 -0.14 -14.32 14.34
C LYS A 148 -1.12 -13.68 13.32
N SER A 149 -2.01 -12.80 13.78
CA SER A 149 -2.90 -11.93 12.99
C SER A 149 -2.19 -10.97 12.02
N TYR A 150 -0.87 -10.79 12.09
CA TYR A 150 -0.14 -10.03 11.07
C TYR A 150 -0.21 -10.70 9.68
N VAL A 151 -0.43 -12.01 9.65
CA VAL A 151 -0.66 -12.76 8.39
C VAL A 151 -2.08 -12.52 7.86
N GLN A 152 -3.04 -12.23 8.74
CA GLN A 152 -4.43 -11.91 8.36
C GLN A 152 -4.58 -10.48 7.84
N GLY A 153 -3.76 -9.53 8.32
CA GLY A 153 -3.72 -8.17 7.75
C GLY A 153 -3.30 -8.15 6.27
N GLY A 154 -2.51 -9.13 5.82
CA GLY A 154 -2.17 -9.31 4.42
C GLY A 154 -3.35 -9.72 3.52
N LYS A 155 -4.30 -10.49 4.05
CA LYS A 155 -5.52 -10.85 3.30
C LYS A 155 -6.38 -9.63 3.00
N ASN A 156 -6.64 -8.79 4.00
CA ASN A 156 -7.47 -7.60 3.82
C ASN A 156 -6.88 -6.59 2.83
N VAL A 157 -5.55 -6.44 2.78
CA VAL A 157 -4.90 -5.57 1.79
C VAL A 157 -5.07 -6.14 0.38
N ASN A 158 -4.81 -7.42 0.18
CA ASN A 158 -4.98 -8.05 -1.12
C ASN A 158 -6.43 -7.98 -1.61
N ASP A 159 -7.41 -8.20 -0.73
CA ASP A 159 -8.83 -8.11 -1.08
C ASP A 159 -9.21 -6.69 -1.55
N VAL A 160 -8.68 -5.64 -0.90
CA VAL A 160 -8.86 -4.25 -1.34
C VAL A 160 -8.20 -4.01 -2.71
N LEU A 161 -7.00 -4.51 -2.90
CA LEU A 161 -6.26 -4.33 -4.17
C LEU A 161 -6.89 -5.10 -5.32
N ASP A 162 -7.35 -6.32 -5.10
CA ASP A 162 -8.09 -7.11 -6.10
C ASP A 162 -9.39 -6.41 -6.49
N TYR A 163 -10.16 -5.94 -5.50
CA TYR A 163 -11.39 -5.19 -5.75
C TYR A 163 -11.13 -3.87 -6.49
N PHE A 164 -10.05 -3.15 -6.16
CA PHE A 164 -9.64 -1.97 -6.90
C PHE A 164 -9.42 -2.28 -8.39
N ILE A 165 -8.73 -3.37 -8.71
CA ILE A 165 -8.51 -3.78 -10.09
C ILE A 165 -9.86 -4.04 -10.78
N GLU A 166 -10.77 -4.77 -10.14
CA GLU A 166 -12.10 -5.06 -10.68
C GLU A 166 -12.89 -3.78 -11.01
N VAL A 167 -12.88 -2.80 -10.09
CA VAL A 167 -13.54 -1.51 -10.30
C VAL A 167 -12.94 -0.76 -11.49
N VAL A 168 -11.60 -0.68 -11.58
CA VAL A 168 -10.92 -0.02 -12.71
C VAL A 168 -11.18 -0.73 -14.05
N LEU A 169 -11.33 -2.05 -14.04
CA LEU A 169 -11.64 -2.83 -15.25
C LEU A 169 -13.10 -2.66 -15.69
N SER A 170 -14.01 -2.36 -14.76
CA SER A 170 -15.44 -2.16 -15.06
C SER A 170 -15.74 -0.75 -15.58
N GLN A 171 -14.87 0.22 -15.33
CA GLN A 171 -14.99 1.58 -15.86
C GLN A 171 -14.58 1.56 -17.36
N LYS A 172 -15.59 1.57 -18.24
CA LYS A 172 -15.43 1.66 -19.69
C LYS A 172 -15.37 3.08 -20.18
#